data_e675d6afbb81b31d09bf5c5543d77e91
#
_entry.id   e675d6afbb81b31d09bf5c5543d77e91
#
_cell.length_a   1.000
_cell.length_b   1.000
_cell.length_c   1.000
_cell.angle_alpha   90.00
_cell.angle_beta   90.00
_cell.angle_gamma   90.00
#
_symmetry.space_group_name_H-M   'P 1'
#
loop_
_entity.id
_entity.type
_entity.pdbx_description
1 polymer ?
#
loop_
_entity_poly.entity_id
_entity_poly.type
_entity_poly.pdbx_seq_one_letter_code
_entity_poly.pdbx_strand_id
1 'polypeptide(L)'
;LLLGLIILITSFALIFVPEKSSKIRSLNQKKKDDVLLKKLKINNRASKFLVWLYGTIINPLVSFFKKNSFSVAVGILSFIFLFKIGEAFLGRMSIIFYKELGFSKTDIALYSKGIGWLTTITFTLLGGLFAIRMGLLKAMFVSGIVMALTNLMFSVLAWVGQSEILFAFTVLIDDLAAAFATVAFVGFISALVDRTYTATQYALLASIGTAGRTLFASSSGTLVDWLNGDWGIFFIITAIMVIPSLLCLMAIKNRL
;
A
#
# COMPACT_ATOMS: atom_id res chain seq x y z
N LEU A 1 9.00 16.89 -18.20
CA LEU A 1 10.41 17.34 -18.11
C LEU A 1 10.89 17.37 -16.64
N LEU A 2 10.19 18.04 -15.73
CA LEU A 2 10.60 18.18 -14.30
C LEU A 2 10.69 16.83 -13.58
N LEU A 3 9.72 15.94 -13.81
CA LEU A 3 9.69 14.59 -13.21
C LEU A 3 10.87 13.72 -13.70
N GLY A 4 11.21 13.81 -14.98
CA GLY A 4 12.37 13.14 -15.55
C GLY A 4 13.69 13.63 -14.96
N LEU A 5 13.80 14.93 -14.71
CA LEU A 5 14.98 15.54 -14.11
C LEU A 5 15.15 15.12 -12.64
N ILE A 6 14.06 15.04 -11.87
CA ILE A 6 14.07 14.52 -10.48
C ILE A 6 14.50 13.05 -10.47
N ILE A 7 13.95 12.22 -11.38
CA ILE A 7 14.33 10.81 -11.46
C ILE A 7 15.82 10.67 -11.82
N LEU A 8 16.34 11.47 -12.73
CA LEU A 8 17.77 11.46 -13.09
C LEU A 8 18.65 11.88 -11.91
N ILE A 9 18.30 12.95 -11.19
CA ILE A 9 19.05 13.41 -10.02
C ILE A 9 19.04 12.36 -8.91
N THR A 10 17.88 11.75 -8.62
CA THR A 10 17.78 10.71 -7.58
C THR A 10 18.52 9.43 -7.99
N SER A 11 18.47 9.04 -9.27
CA SER A 11 19.23 7.90 -9.78
C SER A 11 20.75 8.16 -9.72
N PHE A 12 21.18 9.38 -10.00
CA PHE A 12 22.59 9.78 -9.89
C PHE A 12 23.04 9.79 -8.42
N ALA A 13 22.23 10.29 -7.50
CA ALA A 13 22.52 10.28 -6.08
C ALA A 13 22.68 8.85 -5.53
N LEU A 14 21.93 7.87 -6.05
CA LEU A 14 22.04 6.46 -5.65
C LEU A 14 23.41 5.84 -5.99
N ILE A 15 24.13 6.35 -7.00
CA ILE A 15 25.48 5.87 -7.37
C ILE A 15 26.48 6.12 -6.24
N PHE A 16 26.26 7.18 -5.45
CA PHE A 16 27.16 7.54 -4.34
C PHE A 16 26.82 6.85 -3.01
N VAL A 17 25.73 6.09 -2.94
CA VAL A 17 25.36 5.35 -1.72
C VAL A 17 26.22 4.08 -1.60
N PRO A 18 27.08 3.95 -0.59
CA PRO A 18 27.97 2.80 -0.46
C PRO A 18 27.15 1.54 -0.08
N GLU A 19 26.97 0.64 -1.02
CA GLU A 19 26.35 -0.68 -0.81
C GLU A 19 27.34 -1.68 -0.17
N LYS A 20 27.71 -1.46 1.08
CA LYS A 20 28.65 -2.38 1.77
C LYS A 20 28.08 -3.78 2.03
N SER A 21 26.76 -3.94 2.05
CA SER A 21 26.12 -5.21 2.43
C SER A 21 25.72 -6.12 1.26
N SER A 22 25.63 -5.60 0.03
CA SER A 22 25.15 -6.36 -1.13
C SER A 22 26.16 -7.41 -1.61
N LYS A 23 27.45 -7.11 -1.60
CA LYS A 23 28.50 -8.04 -2.06
C LYS A 23 28.60 -9.31 -1.21
N ILE A 24 28.57 -9.19 0.11
CA ILE A 24 28.65 -10.35 1.03
C ILE A 24 27.37 -11.18 0.92
N ARG A 25 26.22 -10.54 0.76
CA ARG A 25 24.92 -11.23 0.58
C ARG A 25 24.87 -11.97 -0.75
N SER A 26 25.27 -11.35 -1.86
CA SER A 26 25.30 -11.99 -3.17
C SER A 26 26.24 -13.17 -3.21
N LEU A 27 27.39 -13.10 -2.53
CA LEU A 27 28.33 -14.20 -2.39
C LEU A 27 27.75 -15.37 -1.57
N ASN A 28 27.06 -15.07 -0.46
CA ASN A 28 26.41 -16.09 0.35
C ASN A 28 25.23 -16.76 -0.38
N GLN A 29 24.49 -15.99 -1.18
CA GLN A 29 23.41 -16.53 -2.01
C GLN A 29 23.97 -17.41 -3.13
N LYS A 30 25.00 -16.97 -3.85
CA LYS A 30 25.69 -17.78 -4.86
C LYS A 30 26.22 -19.10 -4.27
N LYS A 31 26.85 -19.06 -3.08
CA LYS A 31 27.29 -20.29 -2.41
C LYS A 31 26.16 -21.26 -2.10
N LYS A 32 24.99 -20.77 -1.67
CA LYS A 32 23.79 -21.61 -1.44
C LYS A 32 23.24 -22.18 -2.74
N ASP A 33 23.20 -21.37 -3.80
CA ASP A 33 22.73 -21.79 -5.13
C ASP A 33 23.67 -22.87 -5.73
N ASP A 34 24.99 -22.70 -5.58
CA ASP A 34 25.98 -23.70 -6.02
C ASP A 34 25.88 -25.01 -5.24
N VAL A 35 25.61 -24.98 -3.94
CA VAL A 35 25.36 -26.16 -3.12
C VAL A 35 24.08 -26.87 -3.56
N LEU A 36 23.04 -26.14 -3.88
CA LEU A 36 21.78 -26.70 -4.39
C LEU A 36 21.97 -27.32 -5.79
N LEU A 37 22.69 -26.65 -6.69
CA LEU A 37 23.02 -27.18 -8.02
C LEU A 37 23.83 -28.48 -7.94
N LYS A 38 24.83 -28.54 -7.03
CA LYS A 38 25.60 -29.76 -6.77
C LYS A 38 24.77 -30.89 -6.22
N LYS A 39 23.83 -30.63 -5.31
CA LYS A 39 22.89 -31.63 -4.76
C LYS A 39 21.94 -32.18 -5.80
N LEU A 40 21.49 -31.38 -6.74
CA LEU A 40 20.52 -31.79 -7.77
C LEU A 40 21.18 -32.51 -8.95
N LYS A 41 22.52 -32.59 -9.04
CA LYS A 41 23.29 -33.26 -10.13
C LYS A 41 22.89 -32.87 -11.57
N ILE A 42 22.24 -31.73 -11.77
CA ILE A 42 21.66 -31.31 -13.04
C ILE A 42 22.36 -30.04 -13.50
N ASN A 43 22.94 -30.06 -14.70
CA ASN A 43 23.70 -28.94 -15.28
C ASN A 43 23.02 -28.35 -16.53
N ASN A 44 21.69 -28.35 -16.59
CA ASN A 44 20.94 -27.82 -17.73
C ASN A 44 20.54 -26.35 -17.48
N ARG A 45 20.32 -25.54 -18.55
CA ARG A 45 19.88 -24.14 -18.43
C ARG A 45 18.58 -24.00 -17.63
N ALA A 46 17.64 -24.94 -17.82
CA ALA A 46 16.37 -24.97 -17.09
C ALA A 46 16.56 -25.15 -15.58
N SER A 47 17.51 -25.97 -15.15
CA SER A 47 17.78 -26.18 -13.71
C SER A 47 18.45 -24.97 -13.05
N LYS A 48 19.33 -24.26 -13.76
CA LYS A 48 19.90 -23.00 -13.28
C LYS A 48 18.83 -21.95 -13.08
N PHE A 49 17.86 -21.86 -14.00
CA PHE A 49 16.71 -20.97 -13.88
C PHE A 49 15.82 -21.36 -12.69
N LEU A 50 15.53 -22.64 -12.49
CA LEU A 50 14.73 -23.13 -11.36
C LEU A 50 15.43 -22.88 -10.00
N VAL A 51 16.73 -23.07 -9.91
CA VAL A 51 17.51 -22.77 -8.69
C VAL A 51 17.53 -21.26 -8.42
N TRP A 52 17.70 -20.45 -9.46
CA TRP A 52 17.59 -19.01 -9.33
C TRP A 52 16.20 -18.56 -8.87
N LEU A 53 15.13 -19.12 -9.47
CA LEU A 53 13.75 -18.85 -9.10
C LEU A 53 13.47 -19.25 -7.64
N TYR A 54 13.95 -20.43 -7.25
CA TYR A 54 13.85 -20.91 -5.88
C TYR A 54 14.58 -19.98 -4.90
N GLY A 55 15.81 -19.60 -5.21
CA GLY A 55 16.62 -18.69 -4.40
C GLY A 55 16.03 -17.30 -4.29
N THR A 56 15.42 -16.81 -5.37
CA THR A 56 14.92 -15.42 -5.47
C THR A 56 13.49 -15.25 -4.95
N ILE A 57 12.63 -16.25 -5.08
CA ILE A 57 11.22 -16.15 -4.70
C ILE A 57 10.87 -17.05 -3.52
N ILE A 58 11.19 -18.35 -3.61
CA ILE A 58 10.74 -19.33 -2.63
C ILE A 58 11.48 -19.17 -1.30
N ASN A 59 12.80 -19.03 -1.32
CA ASN A 59 13.60 -18.86 -0.10
C ASN A 59 13.19 -17.61 0.73
N PRO A 60 12.96 -16.42 0.13
CA PRO A 60 12.44 -15.27 0.87
C PRO A 60 11.08 -15.52 1.49
N LEU A 61 10.15 -16.20 0.79
CA LEU A 61 8.85 -16.57 1.32
C LEU A 61 8.97 -17.57 2.48
N VAL A 62 9.75 -18.63 2.29
CA VAL A 62 10.00 -19.62 3.34
C VAL A 62 10.64 -18.99 4.56
N SER A 63 11.60 -18.04 4.36
CA SER A 63 12.22 -17.28 5.45
C SER A 63 11.17 -16.44 6.19
N PHE A 64 10.26 -15.79 5.48
CA PHE A 64 9.18 -15.00 6.07
C PHE A 64 8.25 -15.87 6.94
N PHE A 65 7.82 -17.04 6.45
CA PHE A 65 6.99 -17.98 7.21
C PHE A 65 7.72 -18.66 8.37
N LYS A 66 9.04 -18.88 8.26
CA LYS A 66 9.85 -19.41 9.37
C LYS A 66 10.08 -18.39 10.48
N LYS A 67 10.25 -17.11 10.13
CA LYS A 67 10.42 -16.02 11.07
C LYS A 67 9.14 -15.72 11.84
N ASN A 68 8.02 -15.78 11.14
CA ASN A 68 6.69 -15.55 11.70
C ASN A 68 5.96 -16.91 11.74
N SER A 69 5.34 -17.26 12.86
CA SER A 69 4.47 -18.45 12.89
C SER A 69 3.49 -18.41 11.72
N PHE A 70 3.09 -19.57 11.17
CA PHE A 70 2.19 -19.66 10.00
C PHE A 70 0.93 -18.80 10.18
N SER A 71 0.29 -18.86 11.35
CA SER A 71 -0.90 -18.06 11.66
C SER A 71 -0.62 -16.55 11.63
N VAL A 72 0.54 -16.11 12.15
CA VAL A 72 0.94 -14.70 12.15
C VAL A 72 1.29 -14.25 10.73
N ALA A 73 2.02 -15.07 9.98
CA ALA A 73 2.37 -14.78 8.59
C ALA A 73 1.12 -14.59 7.71
N VAL A 74 0.14 -15.51 7.81
CA VAL A 74 -1.14 -15.39 7.11
C VAL A 74 -1.90 -14.15 7.55
N GLY A 75 -1.94 -13.85 8.85
CA GLY A 75 -2.57 -12.63 9.37
C GLY A 75 -1.93 -11.35 8.80
N ILE A 76 -0.59 -11.30 8.73
CA ILE A 76 0.15 -10.18 8.11
C ILE A 76 -0.21 -10.04 6.62
N LEU A 77 -0.19 -11.13 5.87
CA LEU A 77 -0.50 -11.12 4.44
C LEU A 77 -1.95 -10.69 4.18
N SER A 78 -2.90 -11.20 4.98
CA SER A 78 -4.30 -10.80 4.91
C SER A 78 -4.47 -9.31 5.23
N PHE A 79 -3.79 -8.81 6.28
CA PHE A 79 -3.81 -7.40 6.61
C PHE A 79 -3.26 -6.54 5.45
N ILE A 80 -2.09 -6.88 4.90
CA ILE A 80 -1.47 -6.16 3.78
C ILE A 80 -2.40 -6.15 2.56
N PHE A 81 -3.04 -7.28 2.27
CA PHE A 81 -3.95 -7.43 1.14
C PHE A 81 -5.23 -6.59 1.29
N LEU A 82 -5.76 -6.49 2.52
CA LEU A 82 -7.04 -5.83 2.80
C LEU A 82 -6.90 -4.34 3.13
N PHE A 83 -5.76 -3.88 3.64
CA PHE A 83 -5.63 -2.57 4.29
C PHE A 83 -6.04 -1.39 3.40
N LYS A 84 -5.76 -1.45 2.11
CA LYS A 84 -6.03 -0.35 1.19
C LYS A 84 -7.30 -0.53 0.34
N ILE A 85 -8.20 -1.43 0.71
CA ILE A 85 -9.41 -1.70 -0.08
C ILE A 85 -10.34 -0.47 -0.12
N GLY A 86 -10.64 0.13 1.03
CA GLY A 86 -11.53 1.30 1.08
C GLY A 86 -11.00 2.47 0.23
N GLU A 87 -9.70 2.78 0.34
CA GLU A 87 -9.02 3.77 -0.51
C GLU A 87 -9.08 3.41 -2.00
N ALA A 88 -9.00 2.13 -2.33
CA ALA A 88 -9.00 1.67 -3.71
C ALA A 88 -10.34 1.89 -4.42
N PHE A 89 -11.44 1.62 -3.73
CA PHE A 89 -12.80 1.88 -4.22
C PHE A 89 -13.05 3.37 -4.40
N LEU A 90 -12.74 4.17 -3.38
CA LEU A 90 -12.84 5.63 -3.44
C LEU A 90 -12.02 6.19 -4.62
N GLY A 91 -10.73 5.86 -4.67
CA GLY A 91 -9.81 6.39 -5.69
C GLY A 91 -10.20 6.03 -7.12
N ARG A 92 -10.92 4.91 -7.33
CA ARG A 92 -11.40 4.52 -8.66
C ARG A 92 -12.66 5.26 -9.07
N MET A 93 -13.57 5.51 -8.13
CA MET A 93 -14.91 6.06 -8.40
C MET A 93 -15.02 7.56 -8.13
N SER A 94 -14.08 8.17 -7.42
CA SER A 94 -14.15 9.56 -6.99
C SER A 94 -14.44 10.56 -8.12
N ILE A 95 -13.78 10.45 -9.25
CA ILE A 95 -13.96 11.37 -10.39
C ILE A 95 -15.36 11.24 -11.00
N ILE A 96 -15.91 10.02 -11.07
CA ILE A 96 -17.27 9.77 -11.57
C ILE A 96 -18.26 10.40 -10.61
N PHE A 97 -18.13 10.10 -9.33
CA PHE A 97 -18.92 10.67 -8.25
C PHE A 97 -18.96 12.20 -8.26
N TYR A 98 -17.80 12.86 -8.35
CA TYR A 98 -17.75 14.33 -8.39
C TYR A 98 -18.49 14.91 -9.60
N LYS A 99 -18.40 14.25 -10.76
CA LYS A 99 -19.12 14.69 -11.96
C LYS A 99 -20.64 14.51 -11.83
N GLU A 100 -21.08 13.40 -11.24
CA GLU A 100 -22.51 13.13 -11.02
C GLU A 100 -23.11 14.08 -9.99
N LEU A 101 -22.31 14.55 -9.00
CA LEU A 101 -22.74 15.62 -8.09
C LEU A 101 -22.82 17.01 -8.73
N GLY A 102 -22.35 17.16 -9.99
CA GLY A 102 -22.43 18.42 -10.73
C GLY A 102 -21.20 19.32 -10.60
N PHE A 103 -20.09 18.86 -9.99
CA PHE A 103 -18.84 19.63 -9.94
C PHE A 103 -18.23 19.78 -11.32
N SER A 104 -17.78 21.02 -11.65
CA SER A 104 -17.11 21.28 -12.90
C SER A 104 -15.74 20.62 -12.97
N LYS A 105 -15.22 20.43 -14.18
CA LYS A 105 -13.86 19.90 -14.37
C LYS A 105 -12.81 20.80 -13.72
N THR A 106 -13.07 22.09 -13.67
CA THR A 106 -12.19 23.10 -13.06
C THR A 106 -12.16 22.95 -11.54
N ASP A 107 -13.32 22.75 -10.91
CA ASP A 107 -13.42 22.53 -9.45
C ASP A 107 -12.71 21.24 -9.05
N ILE A 108 -12.96 20.14 -9.79
CA ILE A 108 -12.29 18.86 -9.57
C ILE A 108 -10.76 19.02 -9.73
N ALA A 109 -10.31 19.74 -10.76
CA ALA A 109 -8.88 19.97 -10.98
C ALA A 109 -8.27 20.82 -9.86
N LEU A 110 -8.96 21.85 -9.39
CA LEU A 110 -8.49 22.75 -8.34
C LEU A 110 -8.40 22.04 -6.99
N TYR A 111 -9.50 21.45 -6.52
CA TYR A 111 -9.59 20.88 -5.18
C TYR A 111 -8.92 19.49 -5.07
N SER A 112 -9.07 18.64 -6.08
CA SER A 112 -8.52 17.26 -6.04
C SER A 112 -7.08 17.16 -6.59
N LYS A 113 -6.61 18.09 -7.43
CA LYS A 113 -5.28 18.01 -8.04
C LYS A 113 -4.42 19.23 -7.77
N GLY A 114 -5.01 20.43 -7.81
CA GLY A 114 -4.28 21.69 -7.65
C GLY A 114 -3.69 21.86 -6.26
N ILE A 115 -4.45 21.57 -5.21
CA ILE A 115 -3.99 21.62 -3.82
C ILE A 115 -3.30 20.28 -3.44
N GLY A 116 -3.73 19.17 -4.03
CA GLY A 116 -3.34 17.81 -3.66
C GLY A 116 -1.82 17.54 -3.69
N TRP A 117 -1.02 18.17 -4.55
CA TRP A 117 0.42 17.95 -4.55
C TRP A 117 1.09 18.58 -3.30
N LEU A 118 0.63 19.75 -2.85
CA LEU A 118 1.15 20.41 -1.65
C LEU A 118 0.72 19.68 -0.38
N THR A 119 -0.55 19.26 -0.31
CA THR A 119 -1.09 18.47 0.80
C THR A 119 -0.39 17.13 0.90
N THR A 120 -0.16 16.43 -0.22
CA THR A 120 0.55 15.15 -0.24
C THR A 120 1.95 15.28 0.32
N ILE A 121 2.73 16.28 -0.07
CA ILE A 121 4.10 16.49 0.45
C ILE A 121 4.03 16.76 1.96
N THR A 122 3.22 17.72 2.37
CA THR A 122 3.10 18.14 3.78
C THR A 122 2.61 16.99 4.66
N PHE A 123 1.55 16.32 4.24
CA PHE A 123 0.97 15.22 5.02
C PHE A 123 1.82 13.95 5.01
N THR A 124 2.62 13.71 3.98
CA THR A 124 3.60 12.62 3.99
C THR A 124 4.68 12.86 5.04
N LEU A 125 5.19 14.08 5.15
CA LEU A 125 6.18 14.43 6.19
C LEU A 125 5.57 14.34 7.58
N LEU A 126 4.38 14.89 7.80
CA LEU A 126 3.66 14.80 9.06
C LEU A 126 3.30 13.35 9.41
N GLY A 127 2.91 12.55 8.43
CA GLY A 127 2.63 11.12 8.58
C GLY A 127 3.87 10.33 9.02
N GLY A 128 5.05 10.67 8.48
CA GLY A 128 6.32 10.10 8.92
C GLY A 128 6.61 10.41 10.39
N LEU A 129 6.46 11.66 10.79
CA LEU A 129 6.65 12.08 12.18
C LEU A 129 5.62 11.41 13.12
N PHE A 130 4.37 11.31 12.69
CA PHE A 130 3.31 10.62 13.41
C PHE A 130 3.62 9.14 13.61
N ALA A 131 4.05 8.44 12.55
CA ALA A 131 4.42 7.03 12.60
C ALA A 131 5.62 6.77 13.52
N ILE A 132 6.61 7.66 13.53
CA ILE A 132 7.77 7.56 14.44
C ILE A 132 7.35 7.75 15.89
N ARG A 133 6.51 8.75 16.19
CA ARG A 133 6.09 9.06 17.56
C ARG A 133 5.13 8.05 18.17
N MET A 134 4.16 7.59 17.40
CA MET A 134 3.14 6.65 17.91
C MET A 134 3.54 5.17 17.77
N GLY A 135 4.53 4.88 16.95
CA GLY A 135 4.89 3.52 16.53
C GLY A 135 4.02 3.01 15.38
N LEU A 136 4.60 2.19 14.51
CA LEU A 136 4.01 1.79 13.22
C LEU A 136 2.62 1.13 13.35
N LEU A 137 2.44 0.22 14.30
CA LEU A 137 1.16 -0.51 14.46
C LEU A 137 0.03 0.41 14.88
N LYS A 138 0.29 1.33 15.82
CA LYS A 138 -0.70 2.32 16.25
C LYS A 138 -1.00 3.31 15.14
N ALA A 139 0.05 3.78 14.43
CA ALA A 139 -0.11 4.68 13.30
C ALA A 139 -0.98 4.06 12.19
N MET A 140 -0.76 2.78 11.87
CA MET A 140 -1.60 2.06 10.90
C MET A 140 -3.04 1.91 11.37
N PHE A 141 -3.26 1.58 12.64
CA PHE A 141 -4.61 1.44 13.18
C PHE A 141 -5.37 2.77 13.14
N VAL A 142 -4.74 3.86 13.60
CA VAL A 142 -5.34 5.20 13.56
C VAL A 142 -5.58 5.66 12.11
N SER A 143 -4.61 5.47 11.23
CA SER A 143 -4.77 5.82 9.81
C SER A 143 -5.92 5.05 9.15
N GLY A 144 -6.09 3.77 9.48
CA GLY A 144 -7.21 2.97 8.98
C GLY A 144 -8.56 3.47 9.46
N ILE A 145 -8.65 3.89 10.75
CA ILE A 145 -9.88 4.51 11.28
C ILE A 145 -10.16 5.83 10.56
N VAL A 146 -9.16 6.69 10.40
CA VAL A 146 -9.33 7.98 9.70
C VAL A 146 -9.75 7.75 8.25
N MET A 147 -9.19 6.76 7.53
CA MET A 147 -9.64 6.38 6.19
C MET A 147 -11.12 5.96 6.16
N ALA A 148 -11.57 5.17 7.14
CA ALA A 148 -12.99 4.81 7.22
C ALA A 148 -13.88 6.04 7.47
N LEU A 149 -13.45 6.96 8.33
CA LEU A 149 -14.16 8.20 8.60
C LEU A 149 -14.21 9.13 7.39
N THR A 150 -13.13 9.23 6.59
CA THR A 150 -13.14 10.03 5.34
C THR A 150 -14.10 9.44 4.32
N ASN A 151 -14.20 8.11 4.19
CA ASN A 151 -15.22 7.50 3.34
C ASN A 151 -16.65 7.86 3.80
N LEU A 152 -16.91 7.94 5.11
CA LEU A 152 -18.21 8.43 5.60
C LEU A 152 -18.42 9.91 5.31
N MET A 153 -17.37 10.74 5.28
CA MET A 153 -17.50 12.14 4.85
C MET A 153 -17.92 12.24 3.38
N PHE A 154 -17.44 11.33 2.51
CA PHE A 154 -17.93 11.25 1.13
C PHE A 154 -19.42 10.82 1.06
N SER A 155 -19.90 9.97 1.99
CA SER A 155 -21.34 9.68 2.10
C SER A 155 -22.15 10.92 2.45
N VAL A 156 -21.65 11.74 3.39
CA VAL A 156 -22.30 13.01 3.74
C VAL A 156 -22.30 13.95 2.55
N LEU A 157 -21.21 14.06 1.80
CA LEU A 157 -21.13 14.86 0.58
C LEU A 157 -22.13 14.38 -0.48
N ALA A 158 -22.33 13.07 -0.61
CA ALA A 158 -23.29 12.49 -1.53
C ALA A 158 -24.75 12.90 -1.19
N TRP A 159 -25.08 12.96 0.09
CA TRP A 159 -26.43 13.35 0.54
C TRP A 159 -26.67 14.87 0.54
N VAL A 160 -25.64 15.66 0.85
CA VAL A 160 -25.72 17.14 0.82
C VAL A 160 -25.76 17.65 -0.61
N GLY A 161 -25.10 16.95 -1.54
CA GLY A 161 -25.00 17.36 -2.93
C GLY A 161 -23.84 18.31 -3.19
N GLN A 162 -23.96 19.17 -4.22
CA GLN A 162 -22.92 20.07 -4.67
C GLN A 162 -22.63 21.17 -3.63
N SER A 163 -21.62 20.97 -2.80
CA SER A 163 -21.11 21.93 -1.82
C SER A 163 -19.60 22.02 -1.94
N GLU A 164 -19.07 23.13 -2.45
CA GLU A 164 -17.64 23.34 -2.67
C GLU A 164 -16.83 23.25 -1.37
N ILE A 165 -17.36 23.85 -0.29
CA ILE A 165 -16.69 23.87 1.02
C ILE A 165 -16.58 22.44 1.57
N LEU A 166 -17.67 21.68 1.54
CA LEU A 166 -17.71 20.31 2.02
C LEU A 166 -16.81 19.41 1.15
N PHE A 167 -16.82 19.62 -0.16
CA PHE A 167 -15.97 18.91 -1.11
C PHE A 167 -14.48 19.16 -0.82
N ALA A 168 -14.07 20.43 -0.74
CA ALA A 168 -12.69 20.80 -0.44
C ALA A 168 -12.20 20.22 0.89
N PHE A 169 -13.05 20.31 1.94
CA PHE A 169 -12.72 19.78 3.25
C PHE A 169 -12.62 18.25 3.25
N THR A 170 -13.53 17.55 2.59
CA THR A 170 -13.53 16.08 2.49
C THR A 170 -12.30 15.59 1.76
N VAL A 171 -11.93 16.20 0.63
CA VAL A 171 -10.73 15.83 -0.13
C VAL A 171 -9.46 16.10 0.68
N LEU A 172 -9.39 17.24 1.39
CA LEU A 172 -8.23 17.57 2.21
C LEU A 172 -7.99 16.56 3.33
N ILE A 173 -9.05 16.15 4.03
CA ILE A 173 -8.94 15.14 5.11
C ILE A 173 -8.64 13.75 4.54
N ASP A 174 -9.17 13.43 3.36
CA ASP A 174 -8.85 12.17 2.67
C ASP A 174 -7.38 12.10 2.25
N ASP A 175 -6.83 13.18 1.67
CA ASP A 175 -5.41 13.29 1.33
C ASP A 175 -4.52 13.10 2.57
N LEU A 176 -4.90 13.67 3.72
CA LEU A 176 -4.21 13.48 4.99
C LEU A 176 -4.25 12.01 5.44
N ALA A 177 -5.43 11.39 5.42
CA ALA A 177 -5.61 10.00 5.79
C ALA A 177 -4.81 9.05 4.89
N ALA A 178 -4.88 9.27 3.58
CA ALA A 178 -4.16 8.49 2.58
C ALA A 178 -2.64 8.61 2.71
N ALA A 179 -2.12 9.83 2.97
CA ALA A 179 -0.69 10.07 3.18
C ALA A 179 -0.20 9.36 4.45
N PHE A 180 -0.91 9.51 5.58
CA PHE A 180 -0.57 8.86 6.85
C PHE A 180 -0.62 7.34 6.73
N ALA A 181 -1.68 6.79 6.13
CA ALA A 181 -1.83 5.37 5.88
C ALA A 181 -0.69 4.83 4.99
N THR A 182 -0.32 5.56 3.95
CA THR A 182 0.74 5.14 3.02
C THR A 182 2.10 5.09 3.70
N VAL A 183 2.46 6.12 4.47
CA VAL A 183 3.75 6.17 5.19
C VAL A 183 3.83 5.09 6.24
N ALA A 184 2.77 4.92 7.04
CA ALA A 184 2.71 3.86 8.05
C ALA A 184 2.79 2.46 7.42
N PHE A 185 2.11 2.24 6.28
CA PHE A 185 2.12 0.98 5.54
C PHE A 185 3.50 0.63 4.96
N VAL A 186 4.18 1.60 4.33
CA VAL A 186 5.55 1.43 3.83
C VAL A 186 6.50 1.13 4.99
N GLY A 187 6.39 1.86 6.09
CA GLY A 187 7.18 1.62 7.30
C GLY A 187 6.93 0.22 7.89
N PHE A 188 5.67 -0.21 7.93
CA PHE A 188 5.28 -1.53 8.43
C PHE A 188 5.87 -2.65 7.56
N ILE A 189 5.71 -2.59 6.24
CA ILE A 189 6.32 -3.57 5.33
C ILE A 189 7.84 -3.59 5.52
N SER A 190 8.48 -2.41 5.61
CA SER A 190 9.93 -2.30 5.80
C SER A 190 10.41 -2.93 7.11
N ALA A 191 9.62 -2.86 8.18
CA ALA A 191 9.96 -3.46 9.48
C ALA A 191 9.80 -4.99 9.48
N LEU A 192 8.94 -5.54 8.63
CA LEU A 192 8.69 -6.98 8.55
C LEU A 192 9.76 -7.75 7.79
N VAL A 193 10.43 -7.11 6.83
CA VAL A 193 11.38 -7.78 5.93
C VAL A 193 12.64 -8.23 6.67
N ASP A 194 13.18 -9.37 6.23
CA ASP A 194 14.46 -9.88 6.70
C ASP A 194 15.61 -9.11 6.03
N ARG A 195 16.61 -8.73 6.82
CA ARG A 195 17.81 -8.04 6.30
C ARG A 195 18.55 -8.84 5.21
N THR A 196 18.38 -10.16 5.19
CA THR A 196 18.98 -11.04 4.18
C THR A 196 18.29 -10.96 2.82
N TYR A 197 16.98 -10.75 2.81
CA TYR A 197 16.12 -10.76 1.61
C TYR A 197 15.32 -9.47 1.45
N THR A 198 15.83 -8.34 1.95
CA THR A 198 15.09 -7.08 2.08
C THR A 198 14.37 -6.67 0.80
N ALA A 199 15.07 -6.60 -0.33
CA ALA A 199 14.50 -6.15 -1.60
C ALA A 199 13.39 -7.08 -2.10
N THR A 200 13.62 -8.41 -2.07
CA THR A 200 12.67 -9.39 -2.59
C THR A 200 11.43 -9.50 -1.69
N GLN A 201 11.62 -9.59 -0.36
CA GLN A 201 10.49 -9.65 0.57
C GLN A 201 9.66 -8.37 0.53
N TYR A 202 10.31 -7.20 0.47
CA TYR A 202 9.61 -5.93 0.33
C TYR A 202 8.79 -5.91 -0.96
N ALA A 203 9.37 -6.28 -2.09
CA ALA A 203 8.68 -6.33 -3.38
C ALA A 203 7.49 -7.29 -3.36
N LEU A 204 7.64 -8.48 -2.77
CA LEU A 204 6.55 -9.45 -2.64
C LEU A 204 5.40 -8.92 -1.77
N LEU A 205 5.70 -8.38 -0.57
CA LEU A 205 4.70 -7.83 0.33
C LEU A 205 3.98 -6.62 -0.28
N ALA A 206 4.73 -5.70 -0.91
CA ALA A 206 4.17 -4.55 -1.61
C ALA A 206 3.29 -4.97 -2.81
N SER A 207 3.69 -6.03 -3.54
CA SER A 207 2.90 -6.59 -4.64
C SER A 207 1.58 -7.20 -4.16
N ILE A 208 1.57 -7.86 -3.00
CA ILE A 208 0.34 -8.39 -2.39
C ILE A 208 -0.62 -7.24 -2.03
N GLY A 209 -0.12 -6.16 -1.44
CA GLY A 209 -0.93 -4.97 -1.15
C GLY A 209 -1.49 -4.32 -2.42
N THR A 210 -0.67 -4.22 -3.47
CA THR A 210 -1.09 -3.69 -4.77
C THR A 210 -2.11 -4.60 -5.45
N ALA A 211 -1.92 -5.92 -5.37
CA ALA A 211 -2.86 -6.90 -5.91
C ALA A 211 -4.23 -6.80 -5.24
N GLY A 212 -4.28 -6.72 -3.90
CA GLY A 212 -5.51 -6.49 -3.16
C GLY A 212 -6.23 -5.22 -3.61
N ARG A 213 -5.50 -4.10 -3.63
CA ARG A 213 -6.02 -2.82 -4.10
C ARG A 213 -6.59 -2.92 -5.53
N THR A 214 -5.87 -3.52 -6.47
CA THR A 214 -6.27 -3.57 -7.88
C THR A 214 -7.45 -4.52 -8.11
N LEU A 215 -7.42 -5.70 -7.50
CA LEU A 215 -8.48 -6.69 -7.62
C LEU A 215 -9.83 -6.14 -7.10
N PHE A 216 -9.82 -5.55 -5.91
CA PHE A 216 -11.05 -5.00 -5.35
C PHE A 216 -11.51 -3.73 -6.06
N ALA A 217 -10.60 -2.82 -6.43
CA ALA A 217 -10.96 -1.63 -7.19
C ALA A 217 -11.61 -1.94 -8.55
N SER A 218 -11.29 -3.09 -9.17
CA SER A 218 -11.90 -3.49 -10.44
C SER A 218 -13.40 -3.76 -10.34
N SER A 219 -13.89 -4.15 -9.15
CA SER A 219 -15.32 -4.40 -8.89
C SER A 219 -16.09 -3.16 -8.41
N SER A 220 -15.44 -2.01 -8.28
CA SER A 220 -16.08 -0.81 -7.73
C SER A 220 -17.23 -0.29 -8.60
N GLY A 221 -17.11 -0.35 -9.93
CA GLY A 221 -18.19 0.01 -10.85
C GLY A 221 -19.41 -0.89 -10.69
N THR A 222 -19.19 -2.22 -10.66
CA THR A 222 -20.27 -3.19 -10.44
C THR A 222 -21.00 -2.94 -9.11
N LEU A 223 -20.29 -2.52 -8.07
CA LEU A 223 -20.89 -2.16 -6.79
C LEU A 223 -21.79 -0.92 -6.92
N VAL A 224 -21.36 0.11 -7.64
CA VAL A 224 -22.18 1.30 -7.91
C VAL A 224 -23.43 0.93 -8.70
N ASP A 225 -23.30 0.12 -9.74
CA ASP A 225 -24.42 -0.36 -10.56
C ASP A 225 -25.43 -1.17 -9.72
N TRP A 226 -24.92 -2.06 -8.84
CA TRP A 226 -25.75 -2.84 -7.94
C TRP A 226 -26.53 -1.99 -6.92
N LEU A 227 -25.97 -0.85 -6.52
CA LEU A 227 -26.59 0.12 -5.63
C LEU A 227 -27.47 1.13 -6.38
N ASN A 228 -27.71 0.95 -7.70
CA ASN A 228 -28.45 1.89 -8.55
C ASN A 228 -27.93 3.33 -8.47
N GLY A 229 -26.61 3.51 -8.33
CA GLY A 229 -25.99 4.83 -8.24
C GLY A 229 -26.10 5.51 -6.88
N ASP A 230 -26.53 4.82 -5.82
CA ASP A 230 -26.53 5.40 -4.47
C ASP A 230 -25.10 5.52 -3.92
N TRP A 231 -24.52 6.70 -4.13
CA TRP A 231 -23.17 7.03 -3.66
C TRP A 231 -23.07 7.09 -2.13
N GLY A 232 -24.14 7.48 -1.44
CA GLY A 232 -24.16 7.52 0.01
C GLY A 232 -23.93 6.12 0.60
N ILE A 233 -24.68 5.14 0.14
CA ILE A 233 -24.53 3.73 0.56
C ILE A 233 -23.20 3.16 0.07
N PHE A 234 -22.77 3.49 -1.15
CA PHE A 234 -21.46 3.06 -1.68
C PHE A 234 -20.32 3.41 -0.72
N PHE A 235 -20.24 4.66 -0.27
CA PHE A 235 -19.16 5.10 0.63
C PHE A 235 -19.28 4.53 2.05
N ILE A 236 -20.48 4.25 2.55
CA ILE A 236 -20.67 3.50 3.80
C ILE A 236 -20.09 2.10 3.68
N ILE A 237 -20.38 1.39 2.57
CA ILE A 237 -19.84 0.04 2.34
C ILE A 237 -18.31 0.09 2.27
N THR A 238 -17.74 1.06 1.56
CA THR A 238 -16.26 1.20 1.48
C THR A 238 -15.64 1.53 2.83
N ALA A 239 -16.31 2.28 3.70
CA ALA A 239 -15.87 2.51 5.08
C ALA A 239 -15.87 1.19 5.90
N ILE A 240 -16.93 0.38 5.77
CA ILE A 240 -17.06 -0.92 6.44
C ILE A 240 -15.99 -1.89 5.95
N MET A 241 -15.61 -1.84 4.67
CA MET A 241 -14.56 -2.70 4.10
C MET A 241 -13.16 -2.51 4.73
N VAL A 242 -12.94 -1.42 5.47
CA VAL A 242 -11.70 -1.20 6.24
C VAL A 242 -11.67 -2.07 7.50
N ILE A 243 -12.84 -2.40 8.10
CA ILE A 243 -12.93 -3.11 9.38
C ILE A 243 -12.19 -4.45 9.37
N PRO A 244 -12.35 -5.35 8.37
CA PRO A 244 -11.64 -6.62 8.36
C PRO A 244 -10.13 -6.46 8.45
N SER A 245 -9.56 -5.44 7.80
CA SER A 245 -8.12 -5.17 7.87
C SER A 245 -7.69 -4.76 9.28
N LEU A 246 -8.46 -3.91 9.96
CA LEU A 246 -8.20 -3.49 11.34
C LEU A 246 -8.31 -4.66 12.32
N LEU A 247 -9.26 -5.56 12.11
CA LEU A 247 -9.38 -6.79 12.90
C LEU A 247 -8.17 -7.71 12.71
N CYS A 248 -7.69 -7.89 11.48
CA CYS A 248 -6.45 -8.61 11.21
C CYS A 248 -5.26 -7.97 11.93
N LEU A 249 -5.14 -6.63 11.89
CA LEU A 249 -4.06 -5.91 12.59
C LEU A 249 -4.12 -6.11 14.10
N MET A 250 -5.33 -6.06 14.68
CA MET A 250 -5.53 -6.31 16.12
C MET A 250 -5.15 -7.75 16.50
N ALA A 251 -5.50 -8.74 15.70
CA ALA A 251 -5.21 -10.14 15.95
C ALA A 251 -3.69 -10.43 15.94
N ILE A 252 -2.92 -9.73 15.11
CA ILE A 252 -1.47 -9.94 15.00
C ILE A 252 -0.66 -9.02 15.92
N LYS A 253 -1.24 -7.93 16.45
CA LYS A 253 -0.55 -6.90 17.25
C LYS A 253 0.25 -7.47 18.42
N ASN A 254 -0.30 -8.44 19.15
CA ASN A 254 0.32 -9.01 20.33
C ASN A 254 1.36 -10.11 20.01
N ARG A 255 1.55 -10.42 18.72
CA ARG A 255 2.45 -11.48 18.26
C ARG A 255 3.59 -10.95 17.37
N LEU A 256 3.57 -9.64 17.06
CA LEU A 256 4.63 -8.87 16.40
C LEU A 256 5.50 -8.14 17.42
#